data_ad6c6a7b5d6f06714bf0c81ebf648d5c
#
_entry.id   ad6c6a7b5d6f06714bf0c81ebf648d5c
#
_cell.length_a   1.000
_cell.length_b   1.000
_cell.length_c   1.000
_cell.angle_alpha   90.00
_cell.angle_beta   90.00
_cell.angle_gamma   90.00
#
_symmetry.space_group_name_H-M   'P 1'
#
loop_
_entity.id
_entity.type
_entity.pdbx_description
1 polymer ?
#
loop_
_entity_poly.entity_id
_entity_poly.type
_entity_poly.pdbx_seq_one_letter_code
_entity_poly.pdbx_strand_id
1 'polypeptide(L)'
;QDYFINVITQRTGARLEWQWIVDYYHAAQRITTMAEALFGDTPQGRAWAAKMRKLLKKPNGAARVLWSAAQMRSRHPLLKSRRKAFQKAYNYLRKRTKHLQYAAFRAQGLPIGSGVTEAACKTVFTQRLKLSGMSWGKEGAQRILNLRVCLLSGIWNDLYRATVDTYKARIPLIYQKKPHSAPTKPR
;
A
#
# COMPACT_ATOMS: atom_id res chain seq x y z
N GLN A 1 -1.94 -12.95 0.66
CA GLN A 1 -2.30 -12.43 -0.68
C GLN A 1 -3.47 -13.24 -1.24
N ASP A 2 -3.36 -14.54 -1.31
CA ASP A 2 -4.38 -15.44 -1.85
C ASP A 2 -5.73 -15.30 -1.14
N TYR A 3 -5.71 -15.03 0.17
CA TYR A 3 -6.93 -14.75 0.94
C TYR A 3 -7.73 -13.57 0.37
N PHE A 4 -7.08 -12.43 0.12
CA PHE A 4 -7.77 -11.24 -0.44
C PHE A 4 -8.26 -11.46 -1.85
N ILE A 5 -7.47 -12.14 -2.69
CA ILE A 5 -7.86 -12.48 -4.06
C ILE A 5 -9.10 -13.36 -4.03
N ASN A 6 -9.10 -14.40 -3.20
CA ASN A 6 -10.23 -15.31 -3.06
C ASN A 6 -11.49 -14.61 -2.54
N VAL A 7 -11.38 -13.78 -1.50
CA VAL A 7 -12.52 -13.02 -0.95
C VAL A 7 -13.12 -12.08 -1.98
N ILE A 8 -12.30 -11.36 -2.74
CA ILE A 8 -12.78 -10.45 -3.78
C ILE A 8 -13.41 -11.24 -4.92
N THR A 9 -12.77 -12.31 -5.39
CA THR A 9 -13.33 -13.18 -6.44
C THR A 9 -14.67 -13.76 -6.04
N GLN A 10 -14.81 -14.23 -4.80
CA GLN A 10 -16.09 -14.76 -4.30
C GLN A 10 -17.19 -13.70 -4.22
N ARG A 11 -16.85 -12.45 -3.89
CA ARG A 11 -17.83 -11.37 -3.74
C ARG A 11 -18.22 -10.69 -5.04
N THR A 12 -17.31 -10.59 -5.98
CA THR A 12 -17.52 -9.84 -7.24
C THR A 12 -17.69 -10.72 -8.46
N GLY A 13 -17.41 -12.03 -8.36
CA GLY A 13 -17.37 -12.95 -9.50
C GLY A 13 -16.16 -12.71 -10.45
N ALA A 14 -15.37 -11.66 -10.21
CA ALA A 14 -14.23 -11.28 -11.03
C ALA A 14 -12.92 -11.52 -10.29
N ARG A 15 -11.93 -12.12 -10.97
CA ARG A 15 -10.60 -12.29 -10.41
C ARG A 15 -9.93 -10.92 -10.27
N LEU A 16 -9.42 -10.63 -9.06
CA LEU A 16 -8.65 -9.41 -8.82
C LEU A 16 -7.31 -9.48 -9.60
N GLU A 17 -7.11 -8.57 -10.52
CA GLU A 17 -5.79 -8.33 -11.10
C GLU A 17 -4.92 -7.57 -10.10
N TRP A 18 -3.72 -8.06 -9.88
CA TRP A 18 -2.79 -7.46 -8.93
C TRP A 18 -1.36 -7.53 -9.41
N GLN A 19 -0.58 -6.53 -9.03
CA GLN A 19 0.85 -6.44 -9.32
C GLN A 19 1.64 -6.40 -8.02
N TRP A 20 2.56 -7.35 -7.82
CA TRP A 20 3.47 -7.29 -6.68
C TRP A 20 4.62 -6.34 -6.96
N ILE A 21 4.70 -5.27 -6.19
CA ILE A 21 5.78 -4.30 -6.22
C ILE A 21 6.48 -4.31 -4.86
N VAL A 22 7.80 -4.45 -4.85
CA VAL A 22 8.59 -4.24 -3.64
C VAL A 22 8.70 -2.74 -3.42
N ASP A 23 8.39 -2.28 -2.22
CA ASP A 23 8.53 -0.87 -1.85
C ASP A 23 9.94 -0.35 -2.15
N TYR A 24 10.02 0.78 -2.84
CA TYR A 24 11.27 1.39 -3.26
C TYR A 24 12.18 1.74 -2.09
N TYR A 25 11.63 2.24 -0.99
CA TYR A 25 12.43 2.64 0.18
C TYR A 25 13.05 1.43 0.86
N HIS A 26 12.33 0.29 0.94
CA HIS A 26 12.89 -0.96 1.42
C HIS A 26 14.03 -1.48 0.53
N ALA A 27 13.88 -1.38 -0.79
CA ALA A 27 14.94 -1.75 -1.73
C ALA A 27 16.14 -0.79 -1.62
N ALA A 28 15.89 0.51 -1.49
CA ALA A 28 16.92 1.54 -1.28
C ALA A 28 17.70 1.33 0.02
N GLN A 29 17.02 0.92 1.10
CA GLN A 29 17.67 0.57 2.36
C GLN A 29 18.63 -0.63 2.20
N ARG A 30 18.27 -1.64 1.39
CA ARG A 30 19.19 -2.76 1.09
C ARG A 30 20.43 -2.30 0.33
N ILE A 31 20.28 -1.32 -0.57
CA ILE A 31 21.44 -0.71 -1.26
C ILE A 31 22.35 0.01 -0.24
N THR A 32 21.79 0.76 0.69
CA THR A 32 22.55 1.41 1.76
C THR A 32 23.30 0.37 2.61
N THR A 33 22.64 -0.70 3.03
CA THR A 33 23.29 -1.80 3.77
C THR A 33 24.45 -2.45 3.00
N MET A 34 24.31 -2.59 1.67
CA MET A 34 25.41 -3.09 0.84
C MET A 34 26.58 -2.09 0.78
N ALA A 35 26.29 -0.80 0.67
CA ALA A 35 27.30 0.25 0.65
C ALA A 35 28.09 0.32 1.97
N GLU A 36 27.38 0.29 3.10
CA GLU A 36 27.97 0.26 4.44
C GLU A 36 28.86 -0.99 4.64
N ALA A 37 28.42 -2.13 4.15
CA ALA A 37 29.21 -3.34 4.21
C ALA A 37 30.49 -3.26 3.37
N LEU A 38 30.43 -2.67 2.16
CA LEU A 38 31.55 -2.55 1.22
C LEU A 38 32.55 -1.45 1.64
N PHE A 39 32.05 -0.29 2.00
CA PHE A 39 32.85 0.92 2.14
C PHE A 39 32.89 1.46 3.58
N GLY A 40 32.06 0.95 4.48
CA GLY A 40 31.78 1.59 5.76
C GLY A 40 30.99 2.88 5.61
N ASP A 41 30.91 3.70 6.67
CA ASP A 41 30.32 5.03 6.59
C ASP A 41 31.29 6.07 6.02
N THR A 42 31.54 5.97 4.74
CA THR A 42 32.47 6.83 4.00
C THR A 42 31.73 7.69 2.96
N PRO A 43 32.29 8.85 2.57
CA PRO A 43 31.72 9.63 1.47
C PRO A 43 31.58 8.82 0.17
N GLN A 44 32.54 7.95 -0.12
CA GLN A 44 32.52 7.05 -1.28
C GLN A 44 31.35 6.06 -1.21
N GLY A 45 31.09 5.44 -0.05
CA GLY A 45 29.97 4.54 0.15
C GLY A 45 28.64 5.23 -0.01
N ARG A 46 28.49 6.43 0.55
CA ARG A 46 27.29 7.26 0.39
C ARG A 46 27.04 7.65 -1.06
N ALA A 47 28.07 8.04 -1.80
CA ALA A 47 28.01 8.39 -3.22
C ALA A 47 27.61 7.17 -4.07
N TRP A 48 28.22 6.00 -3.83
CA TRP A 48 27.86 4.76 -4.50
C TRP A 48 26.38 4.39 -4.23
N ALA A 49 25.94 4.43 -2.98
CA ALA A 49 24.55 4.14 -2.64
C ALA A 49 23.58 5.10 -3.33
N ALA A 50 23.89 6.40 -3.37
CA ALA A 50 23.07 7.42 -4.04
C ALA A 50 22.96 7.13 -5.56
N LYS A 51 24.08 6.79 -6.20
CA LYS A 51 24.12 6.39 -7.60
C LYS A 51 23.27 5.14 -7.87
N MET A 52 23.39 4.13 -7.03
CA MET A 52 22.64 2.88 -7.16
C MET A 52 21.13 3.09 -6.94
N ARG A 53 20.72 3.93 -5.99
CA ARG A 53 19.31 4.30 -5.78
C ARG A 53 18.71 5.02 -7.00
N LYS A 54 19.46 5.90 -7.65
CA LYS A 54 19.04 6.53 -8.93
C LYS A 54 18.93 5.49 -10.04
N LEU A 55 19.92 4.59 -10.14
CA LEU A 55 19.98 3.53 -11.13
C LEU A 55 18.83 2.54 -11.00
N LEU A 56 18.44 2.21 -9.79
CA LEU A 56 17.35 1.27 -9.50
C LEU A 56 16.02 1.68 -10.15
N LYS A 57 15.79 2.98 -10.37
CA LYS A 57 14.59 3.53 -11.02
C LYS A 57 14.66 3.55 -12.55
N LYS A 58 15.77 3.10 -13.16
CA LYS A 58 15.95 3.05 -14.60
C LYS A 58 15.63 1.66 -15.16
N PRO A 59 15.42 1.51 -16.48
CA PRO A 59 15.24 0.20 -17.09
C PRO A 59 16.37 -0.77 -16.72
N ASN A 60 16.00 -2.02 -16.39
CA ASN A 60 16.90 -3.06 -15.89
C ASN A 60 17.72 -2.64 -14.66
N GLY A 61 17.19 -1.67 -13.88
CA GLY A 61 17.92 -1.06 -12.76
C GLY A 61 18.36 -2.07 -11.71
N ALA A 62 17.51 -3.02 -11.34
CA ALA A 62 17.83 -4.04 -10.35
C ALA A 62 19.02 -4.92 -10.77
N ALA A 63 19.05 -5.39 -12.01
CA ALA A 63 20.16 -6.19 -12.55
C ALA A 63 21.48 -5.39 -12.56
N ARG A 64 21.43 -4.14 -12.99
CA ARG A 64 22.60 -3.23 -13.02
C ARG A 64 23.13 -2.92 -11.62
N VAL A 65 22.25 -2.73 -10.64
CA VAL A 65 22.64 -2.55 -9.22
C VAL A 65 23.31 -3.81 -8.67
N LEU A 66 22.75 -4.98 -8.92
CA LEU A 66 23.33 -6.25 -8.48
C LEU A 66 24.68 -6.52 -9.13
N TRP A 67 24.82 -6.23 -10.42
CA TRP A 67 26.10 -6.34 -11.14
C TRP A 67 27.15 -5.41 -10.53
N SER A 68 26.82 -4.12 -10.30
CA SER A 68 27.71 -3.17 -9.67
C SER A 68 28.12 -3.60 -8.27
N ALA A 69 27.17 -4.10 -7.46
CA ALA A 69 27.45 -4.60 -6.12
C ALA A 69 28.41 -5.82 -6.13
N ALA A 70 28.22 -6.75 -7.08
CA ALA A 70 29.10 -7.89 -7.27
C ALA A 70 30.53 -7.47 -7.65
N GLN A 71 30.67 -6.52 -8.57
CA GLN A 71 31.94 -5.94 -8.98
C GLN A 71 32.67 -5.25 -7.81
N MET A 72 31.95 -4.47 -7.02
CA MET A 72 32.54 -3.83 -5.84
C MET A 72 32.98 -4.85 -4.81
N ARG A 73 32.18 -5.89 -4.58
CA ARG A 73 32.54 -6.98 -3.66
C ARG A 73 33.81 -7.73 -4.08
N SER A 74 34.05 -7.96 -5.39
CA SER A 74 35.27 -8.62 -5.86
C SER A 74 36.54 -7.80 -5.63
N ARG A 75 36.39 -6.46 -5.61
CA ARG A 75 37.50 -5.52 -5.41
C ARG A 75 37.75 -5.19 -3.92
N HIS A 76 36.77 -5.35 -3.06
CA HIS A 76 36.85 -5.03 -1.64
C HIS A 76 36.64 -6.29 -0.79
N PRO A 77 37.70 -6.84 -0.18
CA PRO A 77 37.55 -7.95 0.73
C PRO A 77 36.72 -7.55 1.94
N LEU A 78 35.64 -8.31 2.20
CA LEU A 78 34.74 -8.02 3.31
C LEU A 78 35.18 -8.77 4.58
N LEU A 79 35.19 -8.06 5.69
CA LEU A 79 35.29 -8.66 7.02
C LEU A 79 34.11 -9.62 7.21
N LYS A 80 34.36 -10.71 7.98
CA LYS A 80 33.40 -11.81 8.20
C LYS A 80 32.02 -11.29 8.68
N SER A 81 32.00 -10.30 9.59
CA SER A 81 30.79 -9.65 10.09
C SER A 81 30.01 -8.90 9.01
N ARG A 82 30.70 -8.14 8.17
CA ARG A 82 30.10 -7.35 7.07
C ARG A 82 29.63 -8.23 5.92
N ARG A 83 30.27 -9.38 5.69
CA ARG A 83 29.90 -10.35 4.64
C ARG A 83 28.44 -10.83 4.80
N LYS A 84 28.01 -11.15 6.02
CA LYS A 84 26.64 -11.61 6.30
C LYS A 84 25.60 -10.52 5.96
N ALA A 85 25.84 -9.28 6.35
CA ALA A 85 24.97 -8.14 6.06
C ALA A 85 24.86 -7.88 4.55
N PHE A 86 25.99 -7.83 3.85
CA PHE A 86 26.03 -7.69 2.40
C PHE A 86 25.24 -8.81 1.72
N GLN A 87 25.51 -10.06 2.07
CA GLN A 87 24.87 -11.21 1.42
C GLN A 87 23.36 -11.23 1.64
N LYS A 88 22.89 -10.87 2.84
CA LYS A 88 21.46 -10.76 3.15
C LYS A 88 20.79 -9.69 2.27
N ALA A 89 21.39 -8.51 2.16
CA ALA A 89 20.88 -7.40 1.36
C ALA A 89 20.92 -7.73 -0.15
N TYR A 90 22.02 -8.27 -0.64
CA TYR A 90 22.18 -8.68 -2.03
C TYR A 90 21.17 -9.76 -2.43
N ASN A 91 21.04 -10.83 -1.62
CA ASN A 91 20.08 -11.90 -1.88
C ASN A 91 18.63 -11.42 -1.82
N TYR A 92 18.31 -10.46 -0.95
CA TYR A 92 16.98 -9.85 -0.91
C TYR A 92 16.61 -9.25 -2.26
N LEU A 93 17.48 -8.43 -2.84
CA LEU A 93 17.23 -7.80 -4.14
C LEU A 93 17.23 -8.83 -5.28
N ARG A 94 18.18 -9.77 -5.27
CA ARG A 94 18.31 -10.82 -6.29
C ARG A 94 17.06 -11.68 -6.40
N LYS A 95 16.53 -12.14 -5.27
CA LYS A 95 15.30 -12.96 -5.25
C LYS A 95 14.04 -12.22 -5.68
N ARG A 96 14.09 -10.88 -5.69
CA ARG A 96 12.92 -10.03 -5.98
C ARG A 96 13.07 -9.18 -7.24
N THR A 97 14.02 -9.48 -8.09
CA THR A 97 14.33 -8.71 -9.30
C THR A 97 13.10 -8.46 -10.18
N LYS A 98 12.20 -9.44 -10.29
CA LYS A 98 10.93 -9.32 -11.02
C LYS A 98 10.01 -8.23 -10.45
N HIS A 99 10.09 -7.97 -9.15
CA HIS A 99 9.24 -7.02 -8.42
C HIS A 99 9.92 -5.67 -8.16
N LEU A 100 11.08 -5.44 -8.81
CA LEU A 100 11.90 -4.22 -8.72
C LEU A 100 11.97 -3.47 -10.07
N GLN A 101 11.00 -3.71 -10.97
CA GLN A 101 10.96 -3.11 -12.31
C GLN A 101 10.35 -1.70 -12.27
N TYR A 102 10.91 -0.82 -11.45
CA TYR A 102 10.32 0.49 -11.14
C TYR A 102 10.12 1.39 -12.37
N ALA A 103 10.99 1.30 -13.39
CA ALA A 103 10.79 2.05 -14.61
C ALA A 103 9.50 1.66 -15.33
N ALA A 104 9.23 0.35 -15.44
CA ALA A 104 8.02 -0.18 -16.05
C ALA A 104 6.77 0.12 -15.21
N PHE A 105 6.85 -0.05 -13.89
CA PHE A 105 5.74 0.27 -12.99
C PHE A 105 5.34 1.75 -13.04
N ARG A 106 6.33 2.64 -13.07
CA ARG A 106 6.07 4.08 -13.21
C ARG A 106 5.46 4.43 -14.58
N ALA A 107 5.90 3.79 -15.66
CA ALA A 107 5.29 3.97 -16.98
C ALA A 107 3.81 3.54 -17.01
N GLN A 108 3.43 2.58 -16.16
CA GLN A 108 2.05 2.13 -15.96
C GLN A 108 1.27 3.00 -14.94
N GLY A 109 1.84 4.08 -14.42
CA GLY A 109 1.21 4.92 -13.40
C GLY A 109 1.15 4.30 -12.00
N LEU A 110 1.82 3.15 -11.78
CA LEU A 110 1.77 2.45 -10.50
C LEU A 110 2.69 3.12 -9.46
N PRO A 111 2.26 3.24 -8.20
CA PRO A 111 3.11 3.74 -7.11
C PRO A 111 4.22 2.73 -6.81
N ILE A 112 5.46 3.22 -6.69
CA ILE A 112 6.63 2.39 -6.38
C ILE A 112 7.03 2.40 -4.90
N GLY A 113 6.32 3.16 -4.08
CA GLY A 113 6.54 3.27 -2.63
C GLY A 113 5.24 3.16 -1.85
N SER A 114 5.34 2.79 -0.58
CA SER A 114 4.22 2.60 0.35
C SER A 114 3.59 3.90 0.86
N GLY A 115 4.05 5.07 0.40
CA GLY A 115 3.59 6.36 0.91
C GLY A 115 2.07 6.55 0.87
N VAL A 116 1.41 6.05 -0.18
CA VAL A 116 -0.07 6.08 -0.27
C VAL A 116 -0.71 5.20 0.82
N THR A 117 -0.17 4.00 1.04
CA THR A 117 -0.66 3.07 2.08
C THR A 117 -0.39 3.63 3.48
N GLU A 118 0.78 4.22 3.70
CA GLU A 118 1.13 4.86 4.97
C GLU A 118 0.23 6.07 5.26
N ALA A 119 -0.04 6.91 4.25
CA ALA A 119 -0.98 8.01 4.35
C ALA A 119 -2.39 7.51 4.64
N ALA A 120 -2.86 6.47 3.96
CA ALA A 120 -4.14 5.83 4.23
C ALA A 120 -4.21 5.26 5.65
N CYS A 121 -3.18 4.57 6.12
CA CYS A 121 -3.10 4.10 7.50
C CYS A 121 -3.18 5.25 8.51
N LYS A 122 -2.49 6.37 8.24
CA LYS A 122 -2.56 7.55 9.10
C LYS A 122 -3.96 8.15 9.11
N THR A 123 -4.56 8.37 7.97
CA THR A 123 -5.88 9.02 7.85
C THR A 123 -7.01 8.11 8.28
N VAL A 124 -7.00 6.83 7.93
CA VAL A 124 -8.07 5.89 8.28
C VAL A 124 -7.97 5.44 9.73
N PHE A 125 -6.78 4.98 10.17
CA PHE A 125 -6.60 4.40 11.51
C PHE A 125 -6.15 5.42 12.54
N THR A 126 -4.96 6.01 12.36
CA THR A 126 -4.28 6.75 13.41
C THR A 126 -5.07 7.95 13.88
N GLN A 127 -5.60 8.74 12.96
CA GLN A 127 -6.38 9.94 13.26
C GLN A 127 -7.72 9.66 13.97
N ARG A 128 -8.17 8.41 13.98
CA ARG A 128 -9.47 8.07 14.57
C ARG A 128 -9.39 7.10 15.74
N LEU A 129 -8.45 6.19 15.73
CA LEU A 129 -8.37 5.13 16.75
C LEU A 129 -7.19 5.27 17.71
N LYS A 130 -6.21 6.13 17.42
CA LYS A 130 -4.99 6.29 18.24
C LYS A 130 -4.81 7.69 18.80
N LEU A 131 -5.89 8.40 19.09
CA LEU A 131 -5.82 9.65 19.82
C LEU A 131 -5.72 9.39 21.33
N SER A 132 -5.14 10.34 22.07
CA SER A 132 -4.99 10.24 23.52
C SER A 132 -6.33 10.00 24.19
N GLY A 133 -6.36 9.10 25.18
CA GLY A 133 -7.58 8.76 25.95
C GLY A 133 -8.59 7.87 25.21
N MET A 134 -8.33 7.44 23.98
CA MET A 134 -9.24 6.54 23.26
C MET A 134 -9.00 5.07 23.61
N SER A 135 -10.07 4.39 23.99
CA SER A 135 -10.14 2.94 24.12
C SER A 135 -11.29 2.41 23.25
N TRP A 136 -11.02 1.36 22.50
CA TRP A 136 -11.96 0.80 21.52
C TRP A 136 -12.13 -0.70 21.70
N GLY A 137 -13.38 -1.14 21.83
CA GLY A 137 -13.70 -2.54 21.60
C GLY A 137 -13.53 -2.91 20.12
N LYS A 138 -13.17 -4.15 19.85
CA LYS A 138 -12.90 -4.65 18.49
C LYS A 138 -14.02 -4.34 17.50
N GLU A 139 -15.27 -4.60 17.85
CA GLU A 139 -16.42 -4.35 16.98
C GLU A 139 -16.69 -2.86 16.76
N GLY A 140 -16.61 -2.05 17.82
CA GLY A 140 -16.79 -0.61 17.70
C GLY A 140 -15.74 0.02 16.81
N ALA A 141 -14.46 -0.36 16.99
CA ALA A 141 -13.37 0.08 16.12
C ALA A 141 -13.62 -0.31 14.65
N GLN A 142 -14.04 -1.55 14.38
CA GLN A 142 -14.32 -2.00 13.03
C GLN A 142 -15.47 -1.22 12.37
N ARG A 143 -16.55 -0.96 13.11
CA ARG A 143 -17.68 -0.16 12.60
C ARG A 143 -17.26 1.25 12.23
N ILE A 144 -16.52 1.92 13.09
CA ILE A 144 -15.99 3.26 12.84
C ILE A 144 -15.04 3.27 11.63
N LEU A 145 -14.17 2.28 11.50
CA LEU A 145 -13.28 2.16 10.34
C LEU A 145 -14.06 1.97 9.04
N ASN A 146 -15.09 1.13 9.03
CA ASN A 146 -15.94 0.92 7.85
C ASN A 146 -16.61 2.22 7.41
N LEU A 147 -17.23 2.95 8.35
CA LEU A 147 -17.84 4.25 8.06
C LEU A 147 -16.82 5.26 7.52
N ARG A 148 -15.63 5.30 8.13
CA ARG A 148 -14.57 6.20 7.69
C ARG A 148 -14.05 5.86 6.29
N VAL A 149 -13.88 4.58 5.96
CA VAL A 149 -13.52 4.15 4.61
C VAL A 149 -14.57 4.57 3.60
N CYS A 150 -15.87 4.37 3.89
CA CYS A 150 -16.96 4.79 3.01
C CYS A 150 -16.96 6.30 2.78
N LEU A 151 -16.72 7.09 3.84
CA LEU A 151 -16.63 8.55 3.74
C LEU A 151 -15.44 9.00 2.89
N LEU A 152 -14.26 8.46 3.16
CA LEU A 152 -13.02 8.84 2.48
C LEU A 152 -12.95 8.34 1.03
N SER A 153 -13.68 7.28 0.70
CA SER A 153 -13.80 6.75 -0.67
C SER A 153 -14.87 7.45 -1.50
N GLY A 154 -15.57 8.44 -0.94
CA GLY A 154 -16.62 9.18 -1.65
C GLY A 154 -17.92 8.42 -1.92
N ILE A 155 -18.06 7.18 -1.40
CA ILE A 155 -19.23 6.31 -1.62
C ILE A 155 -20.31 6.48 -0.52
N TRP A 156 -20.16 7.47 0.35
CA TRP A 156 -21.06 7.68 1.49
C TRP A 156 -22.53 7.86 1.07
N ASN A 157 -22.78 8.71 0.08
CA ASN A 157 -24.14 9.01 -0.37
C ASN A 157 -24.84 7.79 -0.96
N ASP A 158 -24.12 6.98 -1.72
CA ASP A 158 -24.67 5.76 -2.33
C ASP A 158 -24.98 4.71 -1.28
N LEU A 159 -24.06 4.54 -0.32
CA LEU A 159 -24.27 3.63 0.81
C LEU A 159 -25.45 4.07 1.67
N TYR A 160 -25.55 5.37 1.97
CA TYR A 160 -26.67 5.93 2.75
C TYR A 160 -28.00 5.70 2.06
N ARG A 161 -28.12 6.01 0.77
CA ARG A 161 -29.33 5.75 -0.03
C ARG A 161 -29.71 4.28 -0.02
N ALA A 162 -28.78 3.39 -0.34
CA ALA A 162 -29.02 1.94 -0.33
C ALA A 162 -29.50 1.43 1.04
N THR A 163 -28.92 1.98 2.12
CA THR A 163 -29.33 1.65 3.49
C THR A 163 -30.74 2.12 3.78
N VAL A 164 -31.07 3.38 3.46
CA VAL A 164 -32.41 3.96 3.64
C VAL A 164 -33.45 3.18 2.86
N ASP A 165 -33.18 2.84 1.61
CA ASP A 165 -34.09 2.06 0.78
C ASP A 165 -34.33 0.66 1.34
N THR A 166 -33.29 0.01 1.88
CA THR A 166 -33.43 -1.26 2.58
C THR A 166 -34.31 -1.14 3.83
N TYR A 167 -34.18 -0.06 4.60
CA TYR A 167 -35.06 0.17 5.76
C TYR A 167 -36.49 0.49 5.35
N LYS A 168 -36.70 1.32 4.33
CA LYS A 168 -38.03 1.64 3.80
C LYS A 168 -38.78 0.39 3.34
N ALA A 169 -38.09 -0.53 2.65
CA ALA A 169 -38.64 -1.81 2.21
C ALA A 169 -39.08 -2.73 3.38
N ARG A 170 -38.53 -2.52 4.58
CA ARG A 170 -38.88 -3.29 5.79
C ARG A 170 -40.01 -2.68 6.59
N ILE A 171 -40.40 -1.40 6.31
CA ILE A 171 -41.49 -0.73 6.99
C ILE A 171 -42.81 -1.26 6.43
N PRO A 172 -43.71 -1.85 7.26
CA PRO A 172 -45.00 -2.29 6.80
C PRO A 172 -45.79 -1.16 6.13
N LEU A 173 -46.48 -1.47 5.04
CA LEU A 173 -47.26 -0.50 4.25
C LEU A 173 -48.26 0.33 5.07
N ILE A 174 -48.74 -0.21 6.19
CA ILE A 174 -49.64 0.49 7.13
C ILE A 174 -49.04 1.75 7.76
N TYR A 175 -47.72 1.87 7.82
CA TYR A 175 -47.01 3.04 8.33
C TYR A 175 -46.56 4.02 7.20
N GLN A 176 -46.76 3.67 5.96
CA GLN A 176 -46.51 4.61 4.85
C GLN A 176 -47.65 5.59 4.78
N LYS A 177 -47.41 6.88 5.07
CA LYS A 177 -48.40 7.93 4.92
C LYS A 177 -49.01 7.88 3.52
N LYS A 178 -50.34 7.75 3.43
CA LYS A 178 -51.07 7.99 2.17
C LYS A 178 -50.62 9.33 1.63
N PRO A 179 -50.37 9.48 0.33
CA PRO A 179 -50.11 10.78 -0.23
C PRO A 179 -51.31 11.71 0.11
N HIS A 180 -50.98 12.87 0.68
CA HIS A 180 -52.00 13.89 0.93
C HIS A 180 -52.68 14.20 -0.42
N SER A 181 -53.96 13.84 -0.54
CA SER A 181 -54.81 14.34 -1.62
C SER A 181 -54.86 15.84 -1.49
N ALA A 182 -54.43 16.54 -2.52
CA ALA A 182 -54.56 17.99 -2.54
C ALA A 182 -56.03 18.39 -2.27
N PRO A 183 -56.29 19.44 -1.43
CA PRO A 183 -57.63 19.87 -1.18
C PRO A 183 -58.23 20.34 -2.51
N THR A 184 -59.30 19.67 -2.95
CA THR A 184 -60.17 20.14 -4.05
C THR A 184 -60.74 21.49 -3.67
N LYS A 185 -60.39 22.57 -4.40
CA LYS A 185 -61.01 23.87 -4.24
C LYS A 185 -62.51 23.73 -4.53
N PRO A 186 -63.40 24.20 -3.65
CA PRO A 186 -64.82 24.31 -4.00
C PRO A 186 -65.00 25.33 -5.09
N ARG A 187 -65.91 25.05 -6.03
CA ARG A 187 -66.35 25.96 -7.07
C ARG A 187 -67.10 27.15 -6.49
#